data_93d97bc60d34bc0afc0ea75c0e70d4a0
#
_entry.id   93d97bc60d34bc0afc0ea75c0e70d4a0
#
_cell.length_a   1.000
_cell.length_b   1.000
_cell.length_c   1.000
_cell.angle_alpha   90.00
_cell.angle_beta   90.00
_cell.angle_gamma   90.00
#
_symmetry.space_group_name_H-M   'P 1'
#
loop_
_entity.id
_entity.type
_entity.pdbx_description
1 polymer ?
#
loop_
_entity_poly.entity_id
_entity_poly.type
_entity_poly.pdbx_seq_one_letter_code
_entity_poly.pdbx_strand_id
1 'polypeptide(L)'
;MANLAGRRMMAEIDGDFVVFLIGARFNSFHLLKTVLDLGGRRGMKHMLDYLVAHPEKGLLGYQMGLPTIVQYWRSFDHLEAFANDAGDPHVAVWRNYWRRVGTSARTGIWHETYLVRAGEYEAIYGNMPPFGLGQAGRWFR
;
A
#
# COMPACT_ATOMS: atom_id res chain seq x y z
N MET A 1 22.80 8.84 12.79
CA MET A 1 22.22 8.91 11.44
C MET A 1 23.24 8.45 10.41
N ALA A 2 22.84 7.60 9.49
CA ALA A 2 23.70 7.26 8.36
C ALA A 2 23.95 8.50 7.49
N ASN A 3 25.20 8.67 7.03
CA ASN A 3 25.51 9.76 6.10
C ASN A 3 24.90 9.41 4.73
N LEU A 4 23.86 10.14 4.33
CA LEU A 4 23.15 9.95 3.06
C LEU A 4 23.66 10.87 1.95
N ALA A 5 24.51 11.84 2.27
CA ALA A 5 24.94 12.86 1.32
C ALA A 5 25.74 12.26 0.14
N GLY A 6 25.35 12.61 -1.07
CA GLY A 6 26.01 12.18 -2.31
C GLY A 6 25.79 10.72 -2.67
N ARG A 7 24.93 9.98 -1.96
CA ARG A 7 24.67 8.58 -2.28
C ARG A 7 23.59 8.46 -3.34
N ARG A 8 23.94 7.83 -4.45
CA ARG A 8 22.98 7.38 -5.45
C ARG A 8 22.81 5.88 -5.33
N MET A 9 21.56 5.46 -5.16
CA MET A 9 21.20 4.05 -4.98
C MET A 9 20.15 3.64 -5.99
N MET A 10 20.08 2.37 -6.26
CA MET A 10 19.07 1.75 -7.10
C MET A 10 18.36 0.65 -6.32
N ALA A 11 17.20 0.22 -6.83
CA ALA A 11 16.47 -0.86 -6.21
C ALA A 11 15.80 -1.73 -7.27
N GLU A 12 15.67 -3.01 -6.95
CA GLU A 12 15.03 -4.00 -7.81
C GLU A 12 14.20 -4.96 -6.99
N ILE A 13 13.11 -5.43 -7.58
CA ILE A 13 12.36 -6.58 -7.12
C ILE A 13 12.61 -7.71 -8.11
N ASP A 14 13.05 -8.87 -7.62
CA ASP A 14 13.29 -10.03 -8.48
C ASP A 14 11.97 -10.56 -9.05
N GLY A 15 11.96 -10.84 -10.36
CA GLY A 15 10.79 -11.33 -11.07
C GLY A 15 9.71 -10.27 -11.33
N ASP A 16 8.58 -10.72 -11.82
CA ASP A 16 7.40 -9.87 -12.02
C ASP A 16 6.78 -9.51 -10.67
N PHE A 17 6.17 -8.33 -10.60
CA PHE A 17 5.49 -7.89 -9.39
C PHE A 17 4.33 -6.96 -9.72
N VAL A 18 3.61 -6.55 -8.70
CA VAL A 18 2.46 -5.65 -8.84
C VAL A 18 2.69 -4.42 -7.97
N VAL A 19 2.44 -3.26 -8.55
CA VAL A 19 2.32 -1.99 -7.81
C VAL A 19 0.84 -1.70 -7.62
N PHE A 20 0.45 -1.53 -6.38
CA PHE A 20 -0.92 -1.22 -5.99
C PHE A 20 -0.94 0.13 -5.27
N LEU A 21 -1.65 1.07 -5.87
CA LEU A 21 -1.87 2.39 -5.29
C LEU A 21 -3.27 2.43 -4.71
N ILE A 22 -3.38 2.79 -3.44
CA ILE A 22 -4.67 2.98 -2.79
C ILE A 22 -4.68 4.30 -2.05
N GLY A 23 -5.76 5.03 -2.19
CA GLY A 23 -5.88 6.34 -1.57
C GLY A 23 -7.30 6.69 -1.19
N ALA A 24 -7.41 7.78 -0.45
CA ALA A 24 -8.68 8.31 -0.01
C ALA A 24 -8.79 9.79 -0.40
N ARG A 25 -10.02 10.25 -0.54
CA ARG A 25 -10.33 11.66 -0.77
C ARG A 25 -11.32 12.15 0.28
N PHE A 26 -11.03 13.30 0.84
CA PHE A 26 -11.94 14.00 1.74
C PHE A 26 -12.90 14.84 0.89
N ASN A 27 -14.12 14.36 0.73
CA ASN A 27 -15.17 15.03 -0.06
C ASN A 27 -15.95 16.04 0.76
N SER A 28 -15.68 16.14 2.07
CA SER A 28 -16.33 17.08 2.97
C SER A 28 -15.35 17.62 4.00
N PHE A 29 -15.74 18.67 4.71
CA PHE A 29 -14.93 19.27 5.78
C PHE A 29 -15.02 18.51 7.10
N HIS A 30 -15.76 17.42 7.18
CA HIS A 30 -15.90 16.58 8.38
C HIS A 30 -14.74 15.60 8.50
N LEU A 31 -13.54 16.10 8.83
CA LEU A 31 -12.31 15.30 8.86
C LEU A 31 -12.41 14.11 9.83
N LEU A 32 -12.99 14.33 11.02
CA LEU A 32 -13.13 13.26 12.01
C LEU A 32 -14.01 12.12 11.48
N LYS A 33 -15.14 12.45 10.85
CA LYS A 33 -16.03 11.45 10.26
C LYS A 33 -15.32 10.66 9.16
N THR A 34 -14.52 11.35 8.33
CA THR A 34 -13.76 10.72 7.27
C THR A 34 -12.71 9.75 7.82
N VAL A 35 -11.99 10.12 8.87
CA VAL A 35 -11.02 9.23 9.54
C VAL A 35 -11.73 8.00 10.10
N LEU A 36 -12.91 8.16 10.69
CA LEU A 36 -13.72 7.05 11.20
C LEU A 36 -14.25 6.16 10.07
N ASP A 37 -14.66 6.76 8.94
CA ASP A 37 -15.12 6.02 7.76
C ASP A 37 -14.02 5.09 7.23
N LEU A 38 -12.76 5.55 7.25
CA LEU A 38 -11.60 4.78 6.82
C LEU A 38 -11.16 3.74 7.86
N GLY A 39 -11.89 3.60 8.95
CA GLY A 39 -11.66 2.58 9.96
C GLY A 39 -10.71 2.98 11.10
N GLY A 40 -10.18 4.20 11.08
CA GLY A 40 -9.25 4.66 12.12
C GLY A 40 -8.10 3.67 12.32
N ARG A 41 -7.90 3.22 13.57
CA ARG A 41 -6.85 2.24 13.92
C ARG A 41 -7.08 0.83 13.37
N ARG A 42 -8.32 0.50 13.01
CA ARG A 42 -8.71 -0.81 12.46
C ARG A 42 -8.83 -0.81 10.94
N GLY A 43 -8.36 0.26 10.30
CA GLY A 43 -8.40 0.42 8.86
C GLY A 43 -7.14 -0.12 8.17
N MET A 44 -6.58 0.69 7.27
CA MET A 44 -5.46 0.29 6.42
C MET A 44 -4.22 -0.15 7.19
N LYS A 45 -3.86 0.56 8.26
CA LYS A 45 -2.69 0.19 9.06
C LYS A 45 -2.84 -1.21 9.67
N HIS A 46 -4.02 -1.54 10.16
CA HIS A 46 -4.31 -2.88 10.67
C HIS A 46 -4.13 -3.95 9.59
N MET A 47 -4.62 -3.69 8.38
CA MET A 47 -4.42 -4.60 7.24
C MET A 47 -2.94 -4.76 6.88
N LEU A 48 -2.18 -3.67 6.86
CA LEU A 48 -0.76 -3.71 6.55
C LEU A 48 0.04 -4.45 7.63
N ASP A 49 -0.26 -4.22 8.89
CA ASP A 49 0.38 -4.94 10.00
C ASP A 49 0.11 -6.45 9.91
N TYR A 50 -1.12 -6.83 9.58
CA TYR A 50 -1.48 -8.22 9.34
C TYR A 50 -0.67 -8.82 8.19
N LEU A 51 -0.55 -8.12 7.07
CA LEU A 51 0.19 -8.58 5.90
C LEU A 51 1.69 -8.71 6.16
N VAL A 52 2.27 -7.81 6.94
CA VAL A 52 3.68 -7.90 7.36
C VAL A 52 3.90 -9.15 8.22
N ALA A 53 2.95 -9.49 9.08
CA ALA A 53 3.01 -10.69 9.90
C ALA A 53 2.75 -11.99 9.09
N HIS A 54 2.22 -11.87 7.87
CA HIS A 54 1.87 -13.01 7.01
C HIS A 54 2.49 -12.84 5.61
N PRO A 55 3.83 -12.95 5.47
CA PRO A 55 4.51 -12.73 4.19
C PRO A 55 4.06 -13.69 3.08
N GLU A 56 3.50 -14.84 3.43
CA GLU A 56 2.93 -15.81 2.48
C GLU A 56 1.74 -15.25 1.69
N LYS A 57 1.10 -14.19 2.19
CA LYS A 57 0.01 -13.51 1.48
C LYS A 57 0.50 -12.70 0.27
N GLY A 58 1.79 -12.45 0.18
CA GLY A 58 2.43 -11.91 -1.02
C GLY A 58 2.73 -10.42 -1.00
N LEU A 59 2.48 -9.70 0.09
CA LEU A 59 2.94 -8.31 0.20
C LEU A 59 4.46 -8.28 0.36
N LEU A 60 5.15 -7.62 -0.57
CA LEU A 60 6.61 -7.47 -0.54
C LEU A 60 7.04 -6.27 0.31
N GLY A 61 6.22 -5.25 0.36
CA GLY A 61 6.48 -4.03 1.11
C GLY A 61 5.48 -2.94 0.75
N TYR A 62 5.54 -1.84 1.48
CA TYR A 62 4.67 -0.70 1.22
C TYR A 62 5.33 0.59 1.65
N GLN A 63 4.87 1.69 1.09
CA GLN A 63 5.22 3.03 1.51
C GLN A 63 3.96 3.77 1.95
N MET A 64 3.93 4.15 3.22
CA MET A 64 2.84 4.93 3.77
C MET A 64 2.91 6.37 3.27
N GLY A 65 1.79 6.89 2.82
CA GLY A 65 1.63 8.28 2.42
C GLY A 65 0.26 8.80 2.81
N LEU A 66 0.06 10.09 2.69
CA LEU A 66 -1.22 10.73 2.87
C LEU A 66 -1.49 11.61 1.64
N PRO A 67 -2.57 11.35 0.93
CA PRO A 67 -3.64 10.37 1.16
C PRO A 67 -3.43 9.02 0.45
N THR A 68 -2.25 8.75 -0.11
CA THR A 68 -2.00 7.58 -0.96
C THR A 68 -0.96 6.66 -0.33
N ILE A 69 -1.25 5.36 -0.33
CA ILE A 69 -0.33 4.30 0.08
C ILE A 69 0.09 3.53 -1.16
N VAL A 70 1.40 3.30 -1.31
CA VAL A 70 1.96 2.48 -2.37
C VAL A 70 2.28 1.11 -1.79
N GLN A 71 1.79 0.06 -2.42
CA GLN A 71 2.04 -1.33 -2.03
C GLN A 71 2.72 -2.08 -3.16
N TYR A 72 3.60 -2.99 -2.80
CA TYR A 72 4.30 -3.87 -3.75
C TYR A 72 3.93 -5.31 -3.42
N TRP A 73 3.36 -6.01 -4.40
CA TRP A 73 2.85 -7.37 -4.24
C TRP A 73 3.57 -8.35 -5.14
N ARG A 74 3.72 -9.58 -4.67
CA ARG A 74 4.37 -10.63 -5.45
C ARG A 74 3.67 -10.91 -6.78
N SER A 75 2.33 -10.89 -6.77
CA SER A 75 1.54 -11.11 -7.98
C SER A 75 0.13 -10.54 -7.82
N PHE A 76 -0.56 -10.39 -8.94
CA PHE A 76 -1.97 -10.01 -8.94
C PHE A 76 -2.84 -11.06 -8.23
N ASP A 77 -2.51 -12.34 -8.42
CA ASP A 77 -3.25 -13.44 -7.77
C ASP A 77 -3.17 -13.34 -6.24
N HIS A 78 -2.01 -12.99 -5.68
CA HIS A 78 -1.85 -12.77 -4.24
C HIS A 78 -2.71 -11.60 -3.75
N LEU A 79 -2.68 -10.49 -4.47
CA LEU A 79 -3.49 -9.31 -4.14
C LEU A 79 -4.99 -9.63 -4.18
N GLU A 80 -5.43 -10.30 -5.23
CA GLU A 80 -6.84 -10.66 -5.41
C GLU A 80 -7.29 -11.67 -4.35
N ALA A 81 -6.47 -12.66 -4.04
CA ALA A 81 -6.77 -13.64 -2.99
C ALA A 81 -6.96 -12.96 -1.63
N PHE A 82 -6.08 -12.02 -1.27
CA PHE A 82 -6.23 -11.25 -0.03
C PHE A 82 -7.52 -10.42 -0.03
N ALA A 83 -7.84 -9.78 -1.15
CA ALA A 83 -9.03 -8.94 -1.26
C ALA A 83 -10.34 -9.74 -1.11
N ASN A 84 -10.34 -11.01 -1.51
CA ASN A 84 -11.54 -11.85 -1.57
C ASN A 84 -11.64 -12.88 -0.44
N ASP A 85 -10.57 -13.11 0.32
CA ASP A 85 -10.57 -14.10 1.40
C ASP A 85 -11.28 -13.53 2.63
N ALA A 86 -12.41 -14.12 3.00
CA ALA A 86 -13.19 -13.71 4.17
C ALA A 86 -12.45 -13.93 5.49
N GLY A 87 -11.44 -14.80 5.52
CA GLY A 87 -10.57 -15.01 6.68
C GLY A 87 -9.54 -13.90 6.89
N ASP A 88 -9.31 -13.08 5.88
CA ASP A 88 -8.37 -11.94 5.94
C ASP A 88 -9.12 -10.64 6.32
N PRO A 89 -8.45 -9.66 6.95
CA PRO A 89 -9.11 -8.46 7.47
C PRO A 89 -9.70 -7.53 6.40
N HIS A 90 -9.31 -7.66 5.14
CA HIS A 90 -9.74 -6.77 4.07
C HIS A 90 -11.26 -6.72 3.89
N VAL A 91 -11.93 -7.87 3.88
CA VAL A 91 -13.39 -7.95 3.70
C VAL A 91 -14.12 -7.24 4.84
N ALA A 92 -13.68 -7.46 6.08
CA ALA A 92 -14.29 -6.81 7.25
C ALA A 92 -14.08 -5.30 7.24
N VAL A 93 -12.90 -4.82 6.86
CA VAL A 93 -12.59 -3.39 6.76
C VAL A 93 -13.46 -2.72 5.70
N TRP A 94 -13.62 -3.32 4.53
CA TRP A 94 -14.50 -2.82 3.46
C TRP A 94 -15.96 -2.76 3.88
N ARG A 95 -16.45 -3.82 4.52
CA ARG A 95 -17.83 -3.87 5.02
C ARG A 95 -18.08 -2.75 6.02
N ASN A 96 -17.15 -2.51 6.94
CA ASN A 96 -17.25 -1.45 7.93
C ASN A 96 -17.20 -0.06 7.30
N TYR A 97 -16.37 0.14 6.27
CA TYR A 97 -16.32 1.38 5.51
C TYR A 97 -17.70 1.69 4.89
N TRP A 98 -18.27 0.75 4.13
CA TRP A 98 -19.55 0.96 3.47
C TRP A 98 -20.69 1.18 4.46
N ARG A 99 -20.64 0.51 5.60
CA ARG A 99 -21.62 0.71 6.67
C ARG A 99 -21.58 2.13 7.24
N ARG A 100 -20.38 2.69 7.41
CA ARG A 100 -20.19 4.05 7.97
C ARG A 100 -20.51 5.15 6.99
N VAL A 101 -20.05 4.99 5.76
CA VAL A 101 -20.24 6.00 4.70
C VAL A 101 -21.70 6.03 4.22
N GLY A 102 -22.31 4.85 4.03
CA GLY A 102 -23.64 4.73 3.46
C GLY A 102 -23.73 5.43 2.10
N THR A 103 -24.71 6.32 1.93
CA THR A 103 -24.89 7.11 0.70
C THR A 103 -24.36 8.54 0.82
N SER A 104 -23.63 8.87 1.91
CA SER A 104 -23.24 10.26 2.17
C SER A 104 -22.18 10.81 1.19
N ALA A 105 -21.40 9.93 0.56
CA ALA A 105 -20.30 10.29 -0.35
C ALA A 105 -19.27 11.26 0.26
N ARG A 106 -19.21 11.37 1.59
CA ARG A 106 -18.28 12.28 2.28
C ARG A 106 -16.83 11.83 2.18
N THR A 107 -16.60 10.53 1.97
CA THR A 107 -15.27 9.93 1.82
C THR A 107 -15.23 9.16 0.52
N GLY A 108 -14.24 9.48 -0.32
CA GLY A 108 -13.93 8.70 -1.52
C GLY A 108 -12.75 7.79 -1.28
N ILE A 109 -12.74 6.63 -1.89
CA ILE A 109 -11.58 5.74 -1.96
C ILE A 109 -11.38 5.28 -3.40
N TRP A 110 -10.12 5.07 -3.75
CA TRP A 110 -9.73 4.66 -5.09
C TRP A 110 -8.51 3.76 -5.02
N HIS A 111 -8.34 2.95 -6.04
CA HIS A 111 -7.11 2.19 -6.20
C HIS A 111 -6.77 2.01 -7.68
N GLU A 112 -5.49 1.79 -7.95
CA GLU A 112 -4.96 1.44 -9.26
C GLU A 112 -3.97 0.30 -9.09
N THR A 113 -4.01 -0.64 -10.02
CA THR A 113 -3.15 -1.82 -10.01
C THR A 113 -2.33 -1.85 -11.29
N TYR A 114 -1.01 -1.94 -11.15
CA TYR A 114 -0.08 -2.01 -12.26
C TYR A 114 0.71 -3.31 -12.18
N LEU A 115 0.61 -4.11 -13.23
CA LEU A 115 1.41 -5.32 -13.38
C LEU A 115 2.74 -4.94 -14.03
N VAL A 116 3.84 -5.21 -13.36
CA VAL A 116 5.18 -4.83 -13.78
C VAL A 116 5.95 -6.10 -14.10
N ARG A 117 6.43 -6.21 -15.33
CA ARG A 117 7.31 -7.30 -15.75
C ARG A 117 8.73 -7.07 -15.24
N ALA A 118 9.42 -8.17 -14.97
CA ALA A 118 10.80 -8.12 -14.53
C ALA A 118 11.65 -7.22 -15.43
N GLY A 119 12.34 -6.25 -14.84
CA GLY A 119 13.23 -5.33 -15.54
C GLY A 119 12.55 -4.19 -16.31
N GLU A 120 11.21 -4.13 -16.37
CA GLU A 120 10.49 -3.07 -17.07
C GLU A 120 10.16 -1.89 -16.15
N TYR A 121 11.12 -1.44 -15.37
CA TYR A 121 11.00 -0.29 -14.47
C TYR A 121 12.39 0.23 -14.10
N GLU A 122 12.41 1.41 -13.52
CA GLU A 122 13.62 2.01 -12.97
C GLU A 122 13.32 2.59 -11.59
N ALA A 123 14.23 2.42 -10.64
CA ALA A 123 14.14 3.01 -9.32
C ALA A 123 15.50 3.59 -8.93
N ILE A 124 15.54 4.93 -8.82
CA ILE A 124 16.75 5.69 -8.51
C ILE A 124 16.48 6.57 -7.29
N TYR A 125 17.42 6.57 -6.37
CA TYR A 125 17.34 7.31 -5.12
C TYR A 125 18.58 8.16 -4.92
N GLY A 126 18.39 9.42 -4.63
CA GLY A 126 19.45 10.37 -4.30
C GLY A 126 19.31 10.85 -2.87
N ASN A 127 20.35 10.66 -2.04
CA ASN A 127 20.34 11.08 -0.64
C ASN A 127 19.19 10.49 0.16
N MET A 128 18.81 9.25 -0.14
CA MET A 128 17.67 8.56 0.50
C MET A 128 18.10 7.29 1.22
N PRO A 129 17.43 6.95 2.32
CA PRO A 129 17.44 5.57 2.83
C PRO A 129 16.58 4.68 1.92
N PRO A 130 16.58 3.36 2.13
CA PRO A 130 15.62 2.48 1.45
C PRO A 130 14.19 2.99 1.62
N PHE A 131 13.48 3.12 0.51
CA PHE A 131 12.17 3.75 0.48
C PHE A 131 11.34 3.13 -0.66
N GLY A 132 10.04 2.95 -0.45
CA GLY A 132 9.16 2.42 -1.47
C GLY A 132 9.62 1.07 -1.99
N LEU A 133 9.86 0.96 -3.29
CA LEU A 133 10.37 -0.26 -3.92
C LEU A 133 11.68 -0.73 -3.30
N GLY A 134 12.52 0.19 -2.85
CA GLY A 134 13.79 -0.12 -2.19
C GLY A 134 13.64 -0.82 -0.83
N GLN A 135 12.49 -0.67 -0.16
CA GLN A 135 12.17 -1.45 1.04
C GLN A 135 11.56 -2.80 0.71
N ALA A 136 10.82 -2.88 -0.39
CA ALA A 136 10.15 -4.10 -0.82
C ALA A 136 11.09 -5.09 -1.51
N GLY A 137 12.21 -4.60 -2.05
CA GLY A 137 13.14 -5.38 -2.85
C GLY A 137 14.57 -5.27 -2.39
N ARG A 138 15.48 -5.35 -3.35
CA ARG A 138 16.93 -5.30 -3.15
C ARG A 138 17.44 -3.88 -3.35
N TRP A 139 18.32 -3.42 -2.45
CA TRP A 139 18.91 -2.08 -2.42
C TRP A 139 20.40 -2.15 -2.76
N PHE A 140 20.86 -1.40 -3.76
CA PHE A 140 22.26 -1.47 -4.20
C PHE A 140 22.71 -0.16 -4.90
N ARG A 141 24.02 -0.05 -5.16
CA ARG A 141 24.62 1.07 -5.93
C ARG A 141 24.65 0.78 -7.42
#